data_235d25b4eea7f409672841fe2c766581
#
_entry.id   235d25b4eea7f409672841fe2c766581
#
_cell.length_a   1.000
_cell.length_b   1.000
_cell.length_c   1.000
_cell.angle_alpha   90.00
_cell.angle_beta   90.00
_cell.angle_gamma   90.00
#
_symmetry.space_group_name_H-M   'P 1'
#
loop_
_entity.id
_entity.type
_entity.pdbx_description
1 polymer ?
#
loop_
_entity_poly.entity_id
_entity_poly.type
_entity_poly.pdbx_seq_one_letter_code
_entity_poly.pdbx_strand_id
1 'polypeptide(L)'
;LESRITGLHLQELRDYKFSELMEEISPISDIRASDSFRREMVTVILKRCFDTLIYPEKSYSTLPNHPVTLTGTNTITSGTYMEKTCLIDNDNPIRTTINGKQYVFPHAHQKTLLDLIRDNAGLTGSKEGCAEGECGACTVYLDGKAVMSCLVPAPRAHLAEITTIEGMSTEETLHPVQETFIE
;
A
#
# COMPACT_ATOMS: atom_id res chain seq x y z
N LEU A 1 -10.42 -12.67 -26.17
CA LEU A 1 -11.38 -13.21 -25.20
C LEU A 1 -12.79 -12.68 -25.43
N GLU A 2 -12.98 -11.37 -25.47
CA GLU A 2 -14.31 -10.74 -25.59
C GLU A 2 -15.08 -11.27 -26.80
N SER A 3 -14.46 -11.30 -27.98
CA SER A 3 -15.07 -11.81 -29.20
C SER A 3 -15.45 -13.29 -29.15
N ARG A 4 -14.80 -14.08 -28.30
CA ARG A 4 -15.04 -15.53 -28.17
C ARG A 4 -16.16 -15.86 -27.18
N ILE A 5 -16.43 -14.98 -26.22
CA ILE A 5 -17.46 -15.19 -25.20
C ILE A 5 -18.76 -14.43 -25.49
N THR A 6 -18.70 -13.47 -26.42
CA THR A 6 -19.89 -12.70 -26.82
C THR A 6 -20.93 -13.63 -27.44
N GLY A 7 -22.13 -13.65 -26.86
CA GLY A 7 -23.24 -14.47 -27.34
C GLY A 7 -23.33 -15.86 -26.71
N LEU A 8 -22.39 -16.26 -25.87
CA LEU A 8 -22.49 -17.51 -25.10
C LEU A 8 -23.48 -17.36 -23.94
N HIS A 9 -24.20 -18.43 -23.64
CA HIS A 9 -24.99 -18.51 -22.42
C HIS A 9 -24.09 -18.64 -21.19
N LEU A 10 -24.53 -18.09 -20.05
CA LEU A 10 -23.74 -18.12 -18.80
C LEU A 10 -23.31 -19.53 -18.38
N GLN A 11 -24.15 -20.53 -18.65
CA GLN A 11 -23.81 -21.94 -18.34
C GLN A 11 -22.67 -22.49 -19.21
N GLU A 12 -22.53 -22.01 -20.44
CA GLU A 12 -21.45 -22.43 -21.35
C GLU A 12 -20.10 -21.86 -20.92
N LEU A 13 -20.11 -20.73 -20.22
CA LEU A 13 -18.89 -20.13 -19.63
C LEU A 13 -18.29 -21.00 -18.53
N ARG A 14 -19.07 -21.85 -17.88
CA ARG A 14 -18.58 -22.76 -16.84
C ARG A 14 -17.58 -23.77 -17.39
N ASP A 15 -17.88 -24.31 -18.55
CA ASP A 15 -17.08 -25.36 -19.18
C ASP A 15 -16.11 -24.80 -20.23
N TYR A 16 -15.97 -23.47 -20.26
CA TYR A 16 -15.11 -22.80 -21.23
C TYR A 16 -13.65 -23.20 -21.04
N LYS A 17 -13.04 -23.64 -22.12
CA LYS A 17 -11.63 -24.05 -22.15
C LYS A 17 -10.73 -22.83 -22.40
N PHE A 18 -9.99 -22.43 -21.38
CA PHE A 18 -9.08 -21.28 -21.46
C PHE A 18 -7.75 -21.58 -22.19
N SER A 19 -7.52 -22.82 -22.63
CA SER A 19 -6.27 -23.20 -23.29
C SER A 19 -5.93 -22.36 -24.52
N GLU A 20 -6.94 -22.05 -25.33
CA GLU A 20 -6.74 -21.22 -26.53
C GLU A 20 -6.46 -19.75 -26.20
N LEU A 21 -6.96 -19.28 -25.07
CA LEU A 21 -6.69 -17.92 -24.61
C LEU A 21 -5.23 -17.77 -24.15
N MET A 22 -4.63 -18.86 -23.65
CA MET A 22 -3.24 -18.83 -23.20
C MET A 22 -2.25 -18.57 -24.34
N GLU A 23 -2.64 -18.80 -25.59
CA GLU A 23 -1.84 -18.49 -26.77
C GLU A 23 -1.87 -16.99 -27.12
N GLU A 24 -2.91 -16.27 -26.68
CA GLU A 24 -3.06 -14.83 -26.92
C GLU A 24 -2.27 -13.96 -25.93
N ILE A 25 -1.76 -14.54 -24.84
CA ILE A 25 -1.04 -13.81 -23.81
C ILE A 25 0.43 -14.20 -23.77
N SER A 26 1.29 -13.22 -23.60
CA SER A 26 2.74 -13.39 -23.49
C SER A 26 3.26 -12.75 -22.21
N PRO A 27 2.97 -13.35 -21.03
CA PRO A 27 3.44 -12.81 -19.76
C PRO A 27 4.95 -12.93 -19.65
N ILE A 28 5.58 -11.94 -19.05
CA ILE A 28 7.01 -11.95 -18.75
C ILE A 28 7.31 -12.67 -17.44
N SER A 29 8.50 -13.22 -17.30
CA SER A 29 9.06 -13.66 -16.01
C SER A 29 9.94 -12.56 -15.42
N ASP A 30 9.74 -12.24 -14.15
CA ASP A 30 10.56 -11.31 -13.38
C ASP A 30 10.72 -11.79 -11.92
N ILE A 31 11.34 -10.96 -11.09
CA ILE A 31 11.56 -11.27 -9.67
C ILE A 31 10.26 -11.47 -8.87
N ARG A 32 9.12 -11.03 -9.39
CA ARG A 32 7.82 -11.08 -8.71
C ARG A 32 7.06 -12.36 -9.04
N ALA A 33 7.15 -12.84 -10.27
CA ALA A 33 6.47 -14.06 -10.70
C ALA A 33 7.01 -14.62 -12.01
N SER A 34 6.96 -15.94 -12.17
CA SER A 34 7.23 -16.60 -13.46
C SER A 34 6.08 -16.41 -14.45
N ASP A 35 6.38 -16.52 -15.74
CA ASP A 35 5.37 -16.51 -16.80
C ASP A 35 4.36 -17.66 -16.66
N SER A 36 4.81 -18.83 -16.22
CA SER A 36 3.94 -19.98 -15.95
C SER A 36 2.94 -19.70 -14.83
N PHE A 37 3.38 -19.11 -13.73
CA PHE A 37 2.50 -18.69 -12.65
C PHE A 37 1.47 -17.66 -13.13
N ARG A 38 1.92 -16.67 -13.89
CA ARG A 38 1.02 -15.63 -14.42
C ARG A 38 -0.03 -16.21 -15.36
N ARG A 39 0.30 -17.19 -16.19
CA ARG A 39 -0.66 -17.92 -17.04
C ARG A 39 -1.68 -18.66 -16.21
N GLU A 40 -1.24 -19.37 -15.18
CA GLU A 40 -2.14 -20.07 -14.26
C GLU A 40 -3.10 -19.09 -13.56
N MET A 41 -2.60 -17.96 -13.08
CA MET A 41 -3.40 -16.94 -12.42
C MET A 41 -4.48 -16.35 -13.33
N VAL A 42 -4.21 -16.13 -14.62
CA VAL A 42 -5.24 -15.70 -15.58
C VAL A 42 -6.40 -16.70 -15.61
N THR A 43 -6.10 -17.99 -15.69
CA THR A 43 -7.12 -19.04 -15.68
C THR A 43 -7.94 -19.03 -14.39
N VAL A 44 -7.27 -18.91 -13.24
CA VAL A 44 -7.92 -18.88 -11.93
C VAL A 44 -8.85 -17.67 -11.79
N ILE A 45 -8.36 -16.47 -12.19
CA ILE A 45 -9.14 -15.23 -12.10
C ILE A 45 -10.36 -15.30 -13.01
N LEU A 46 -10.20 -15.73 -14.26
CA LEU A 46 -11.33 -15.84 -15.20
C LEU A 46 -12.38 -16.83 -14.71
N LYS A 47 -11.97 -17.99 -14.20
CA LYS A 47 -12.91 -18.95 -13.59
C LYS A 47 -13.69 -18.32 -12.45
N ARG A 48 -13.03 -17.62 -11.54
CA ARG A 48 -13.70 -16.93 -10.42
C ARG A 48 -14.66 -15.85 -10.91
N CYS A 49 -14.30 -15.08 -11.93
CA CYS A 49 -15.19 -14.10 -12.53
C CYS A 49 -16.44 -14.76 -13.11
N PHE A 50 -16.28 -15.86 -13.84
CA PHE A 50 -17.41 -16.57 -14.43
C PHE A 50 -18.28 -17.23 -13.35
N ASP A 51 -17.67 -17.85 -12.34
CA ASP A 51 -18.41 -18.41 -11.20
C ASP A 51 -19.25 -17.34 -10.50
N THR A 52 -18.72 -16.13 -10.34
CA THR A 52 -19.44 -15.02 -9.72
C THR A 52 -20.62 -14.56 -10.58
N LEU A 53 -20.51 -14.60 -11.90
CA LEU A 53 -21.57 -14.25 -12.83
C LEU A 53 -22.66 -15.33 -12.88
N ILE A 54 -22.26 -16.62 -12.85
CA ILE A 54 -23.15 -17.76 -12.92
C ILE A 54 -23.91 -17.98 -11.61
N TYR A 55 -23.22 -17.76 -10.48
CA TYR A 55 -23.73 -18.00 -9.14
C TYR A 55 -23.63 -16.74 -8.27
N PRO A 56 -24.38 -15.68 -8.55
CA PRO A 56 -24.27 -14.44 -7.80
C PRO A 56 -24.57 -14.63 -6.30
N GLU A 57 -25.36 -15.65 -5.93
CA GLU A 57 -25.62 -16.01 -4.54
C GLU A 57 -24.41 -16.66 -3.84
N LYS A 58 -23.52 -17.27 -4.61
CA LYS A 58 -22.24 -17.79 -4.13
C LYS A 58 -21.12 -16.75 -4.23
N SER A 59 -21.48 -15.54 -4.67
CA SER A 59 -20.55 -14.43 -4.71
C SER A 59 -19.70 -14.51 -3.45
N TYR A 60 -18.39 -14.63 -3.65
CA TYR A 60 -17.41 -14.71 -2.59
C TYR A 60 -17.34 -13.38 -1.84
N SER A 61 -18.46 -13.01 -1.24
CA SER A 61 -18.52 -12.00 -0.20
C SER A 61 -17.82 -12.53 1.06
N THR A 62 -16.65 -13.12 0.86
CA THR A 62 -15.70 -13.42 1.92
C THR A 62 -14.98 -12.16 2.37
N LEU A 63 -15.25 -11.04 1.73
CA LEU A 63 -14.89 -9.76 2.33
C LEU A 63 -15.70 -9.62 3.61
N PRO A 64 -15.06 -9.41 4.75
CA PRO A 64 -15.77 -9.11 5.99
C PRO A 64 -16.71 -7.93 5.74
N ASN A 65 -17.84 -7.86 6.44
CA ASN A 65 -18.82 -6.77 6.30
C ASN A 65 -18.17 -5.37 6.44
N HIS A 66 -17.02 -5.32 7.09
CA HIS A 66 -16.17 -4.14 7.21
C HIS A 66 -14.74 -4.53 6.82
N PRO A 67 -14.41 -4.60 5.52
CA PRO A 67 -13.05 -4.88 5.10
C PRO A 67 -12.12 -3.78 5.61
N VAL A 68 -10.96 -4.17 6.09
CA VAL A 68 -9.91 -3.19 6.39
C VAL A 68 -9.51 -2.53 5.07
N THR A 69 -9.85 -1.28 4.91
CA THR A 69 -9.47 -0.48 3.75
C THR A 69 -8.31 0.42 4.10
N LEU A 70 -7.36 0.59 3.17
CA LEU A 70 -6.25 1.56 3.31
C LEU A 70 -6.75 2.99 3.49
N THR A 71 -7.94 3.25 2.98
CA THR A 71 -8.63 4.53 3.13
C THR A 71 -9.64 4.43 4.25
N GLY A 72 -9.29 4.32 5.49
CA GLY A 72 -10.23 4.16 6.61
C GLY A 72 -11.65 4.69 6.33
N THR A 73 -12.64 4.10 6.96
CA THR A 73 -14.06 4.50 6.87
C THR A 73 -14.34 5.89 7.45
N ASN A 74 -13.31 6.61 7.86
CA ASN A 74 -13.45 8.01 8.16
C ASN A 74 -13.89 8.67 6.87
N THR A 75 -15.20 8.87 6.76
CA THR A 75 -15.78 9.87 5.89
C THR A 75 -14.75 10.99 5.80
N ILE A 76 -14.19 11.20 4.62
CA ILE A 76 -13.54 12.47 4.33
C ILE A 76 -14.68 13.45 4.49
N THR A 77 -14.98 13.83 5.73
CA THR A 77 -15.65 15.08 5.96
C THR A 77 -14.79 16.01 5.15
N SER A 78 -15.39 16.66 4.16
CA SER A 78 -14.78 17.68 3.36
C SER A 78 -14.16 18.70 4.31
N GLY A 79 -13.05 18.27 4.90
CA GLY A 79 -12.17 19.11 5.66
C GLY A 79 -11.74 20.10 4.61
N THR A 80 -12.17 21.32 4.78
CA THR A 80 -11.67 22.47 4.09
C THR A 80 -10.17 22.23 3.94
N TYR A 81 -9.74 21.88 2.73
CA TYR A 81 -8.33 21.89 2.40
C TYR A 81 -7.90 23.32 2.73
N MET A 82 -7.24 23.46 3.85
CA MET A 82 -6.68 24.74 4.21
C MET A 82 -5.67 25.04 3.10
N GLU A 83 -6.03 25.95 2.22
CA GLU A 83 -5.13 26.54 1.22
C GLU A 83 -4.02 27.34 1.94
N LYS A 84 -3.38 26.74 2.93
CA LYS A 84 -2.16 27.27 3.52
C LYS A 84 -1.01 26.78 2.67
N THR A 85 -0.69 27.53 1.64
CA THR A 85 0.59 27.39 0.99
C THR A 85 1.67 27.67 2.03
N CYS A 86 2.50 26.66 2.32
CA CYS A 86 3.67 26.79 3.16
C CYS A 86 4.92 26.61 2.30
N LEU A 87 5.80 27.58 2.32
CA LEU A 87 7.08 27.48 1.68
C LEU A 87 8.04 26.75 2.64
N ILE A 88 8.56 25.62 2.21
CA ILE A 88 9.59 24.85 2.92
C ILE A 88 10.88 24.96 2.14
N ASP A 89 11.85 25.64 2.71
CA ASP A 89 13.18 25.86 2.17
C ASP A 89 14.23 25.93 3.32
N ASN A 90 15.40 26.46 3.04
CA ASN A 90 16.46 26.55 4.05
C ASN A 90 16.12 27.47 5.22
N ASP A 91 15.32 28.51 4.99
CA ASP A 91 14.91 29.48 6.01
C ASP A 91 13.66 29.02 6.76
N ASN A 92 12.85 28.14 6.12
CA ASN A 92 11.61 27.57 6.65
C ASN A 92 11.78 26.05 6.85
N PRO A 93 12.35 25.59 7.96
CA PRO A 93 12.63 24.20 8.19
C PRO A 93 11.35 23.36 8.34
N ILE A 94 11.45 22.06 8.04
CA ILE A 94 10.39 21.09 8.32
C ILE A 94 10.29 20.94 9.84
N ARG A 95 9.11 21.21 10.39
CA ARG A 95 8.76 20.97 11.81
C ARG A 95 7.73 19.85 11.86
N THR A 96 7.99 18.81 12.61
CA THR A 96 7.11 17.64 12.68
C THR A 96 7.19 16.97 14.04
N THR A 97 6.23 16.15 14.34
CA THR A 97 6.25 15.28 15.52
C THR A 97 6.47 13.84 15.06
N ILE A 98 7.51 13.19 15.57
CA ILE A 98 7.78 11.78 15.27
C ILE A 98 7.77 11.01 16.59
N ASN A 99 6.89 10.00 16.69
CA ASN A 99 6.71 9.18 17.90
C ASN A 99 6.51 10.04 19.17
N GLY A 100 5.68 11.08 19.05
CA GLY A 100 5.38 12.01 20.15
C GLY A 100 6.47 13.05 20.46
N LYS A 101 7.65 13.00 19.80
CA LYS A 101 8.74 13.94 19.99
C LYS A 101 8.80 14.95 18.84
N GLN A 102 8.99 16.22 19.17
CA GLN A 102 9.12 17.30 18.20
C GLN A 102 10.52 17.36 17.59
N TYR A 103 10.55 17.55 16.28
CA TYR A 103 11.77 17.69 15.47
C TYR A 103 11.70 18.94 14.60
N VAL A 104 12.88 19.49 14.33
CA VAL A 104 13.08 20.61 13.39
C VAL A 104 14.22 20.22 12.45
N PHE A 105 13.95 20.16 11.16
CA PHE A 105 14.90 19.74 10.16
C PHE A 105 15.16 20.88 9.17
N PRO A 106 16.26 21.62 9.32
CA PRO A 106 16.76 22.51 8.28
C PRO A 106 17.33 21.70 7.12
N HIS A 107 17.29 22.25 5.92
CA HIS A 107 17.93 21.69 4.72
C HIS A 107 17.45 20.29 4.30
N ALA A 108 16.25 19.88 4.69
CA ALA A 108 15.72 18.55 4.38
C ALA A 108 14.62 18.54 3.29
N HIS A 109 14.34 19.69 2.68
CA HIS A 109 13.22 19.86 1.75
C HIS A 109 13.37 19.06 0.42
N GLN A 110 14.58 18.62 0.07
CA GLN A 110 14.81 17.82 -1.14
C GLN A 110 14.90 16.31 -0.88
N LYS A 111 14.69 15.90 0.37
CA LYS A 111 14.76 14.48 0.78
C LYS A 111 13.42 13.79 0.64
N THR A 112 13.45 12.45 0.71
CA THR A 112 12.25 11.66 0.97
C THR A 112 11.92 11.67 2.47
N LEU A 113 10.70 11.32 2.81
CA LEU A 113 10.30 11.13 4.21
C LEU A 113 11.13 10.01 4.87
N LEU A 114 11.49 8.97 4.12
CA LEU A 114 12.33 7.88 4.60
C LEU A 114 13.73 8.40 5.00
N ASP A 115 14.38 9.18 4.15
CA ASP A 115 15.71 9.77 4.44
C ASP A 115 15.62 10.72 5.64
N LEU A 116 14.54 11.50 5.74
CA LEU A 116 14.31 12.39 6.88
C LEU A 116 14.26 11.61 8.20
N ILE A 117 13.50 10.52 8.22
CA ILE A 117 13.33 9.66 9.40
C ILE A 117 14.63 8.96 9.76
N ARG A 118 15.32 8.37 8.78
CA ARG A 118 16.52 7.57 9.01
C ARG A 118 17.76 8.40 9.28
N ASP A 119 18.05 9.36 8.40
CA ASP A 119 19.31 10.10 8.44
C ASP A 119 19.28 11.30 9.39
N ASN A 120 18.13 11.99 9.44
CA ASN A 120 18.01 13.22 10.23
C ASN A 120 17.45 12.96 11.62
N ALA A 121 16.44 12.09 11.76
CA ALA A 121 15.89 11.74 13.06
C ALA A 121 16.62 10.55 13.72
N GLY A 122 17.44 9.80 12.99
CA GLY A 122 18.19 8.64 13.50
C GLY A 122 17.32 7.39 13.76
N LEU A 123 16.08 7.36 13.26
CA LEU A 123 15.15 6.26 13.43
C LEU A 123 15.32 5.28 12.26
N THR A 124 16.11 4.26 12.48
CA THR A 124 16.53 3.32 11.40
C THR A 124 15.68 2.08 11.27
N GLY A 125 14.62 1.92 12.06
CA GLY A 125 13.70 0.78 12.03
C GLY A 125 12.96 0.65 10.71
N SER A 126 12.47 1.76 10.12
CA SER A 126 11.96 1.77 8.75
C SER A 126 13.11 1.55 7.77
N LYS A 127 12.95 0.61 6.82
CA LYS A 127 14.03 0.19 5.91
C LYS A 127 13.78 0.64 4.49
N GLU A 128 14.85 0.89 3.76
CA GLU A 128 14.81 0.97 2.31
C GLU A 128 14.98 -0.43 1.72
N GLY A 129 13.98 -0.91 1.00
CA GLY A 129 14.05 -2.17 0.27
C GLY A 129 14.09 -1.93 -1.23
N CYS A 130 12.96 -1.50 -1.81
CA CYS A 130 12.84 -1.29 -3.26
C CYS A 130 13.00 0.17 -3.70
N ALA A 131 12.80 1.15 -2.80
CA ALA A 131 12.70 2.59 -3.09
C ALA A 131 11.64 2.98 -4.16
N GLU A 132 10.74 2.05 -4.49
CA GLU A 132 9.73 2.16 -5.55
C GLU A 132 8.29 2.06 -5.02
N GLY A 133 8.13 2.01 -3.69
CA GLY A 133 6.81 1.95 -3.06
C GLY A 133 6.11 0.59 -3.14
N GLU A 134 6.81 -0.52 -3.35
CA GLU A 134 6.21 -1.84 -3.53
C GLU A 134 6.40 -2.78 -2.34
N CYS A 135 7.60 -2.82 -1.75
CA CYS A 135 7.95 -3.83 -0.76
C CYS A 135 7.38 -3.56 0.64
N GLY A 136 6.97 -2.34 0.95
CA GLY A 136 6.40 -1.96 2.24
C GLY A 136 7.40 -1.81 3.40
N ALA A 137 8.69 -2.09 3.20
CA ALA A 137 9.71 -2.04 4.26
C ALA A 137 9.89 -0.64 4.87
N CYS A 138 9.50 0.41 4.15
CA CYS A 138 9.56 1.80 4.56
C CYS A 138 8.23 2.35 5.11
N THR A 139 7.24 1.49 5.37
CA THR A 139 5.92 1.94 5.82
C THR A 139 6.00 2.65 7.17
N VAL A 140 5.36 3.81 7.24
CA VAL A 140 5.14 4.59 8.47
C VAL A 140 3.71 5.11 8.49
N TYR A 141 3.22 5.53 9.65
CA TYR A 141 1.98 6.28 9.71
C TYR A 141 2.29 7.77 9.60
N LEU A 142 1.60 8.45 8.70
CA LEU A 142 1.61 9.89 8.52
C LEU A 142 0.19 10.41 8.74
N ASP A 143 -0.02 11.18 9.79
CA ASP A 143 -1.35 11.64 10.24
C ASP A 143 -2.34 10.46 10.36
N GLY A 144 -1.88 9.35 10.96
CA GLY A 144 -2.66 8.13 11.16
C GLY A 144 -2.91 7.28 9.91
N LYS A 145 -2.34 7.64 8.75
CA LYS A 145 -2.47 6.87 7.50
C LYS A 145 -1.16 6.18 7.16
N ALA A 146 -1.23 4.89 6.83
CA ALA A 146 -0.07 4.14 6.37
C ALA A 146 0.40 4.66 5.00
N VAL A 147 1.67 5.04 4.92
CA VAL A 147 2.30 5.54 3.69
C VAL A 147 3.67 4.88 3.49
N MET A 148 4.08 4.74 2.25
CA MET A 148 5.43 4.28 1.89
C MET A 148 6.37 5.49 1.88
N SER A 149 7.12 5.68 2.93
CA SER A 149 7.91 6.89 3.16
C SER A 149 8.99 7.16 2.10
N CYS A 150 9.43 6.16 1.35
CA CYS A 150 10.35 6.33 0.23
C CYS A 150 9.75 7.13 -0.95
N LEU A 151 8.41 7.19 -1.07
CA LEU A 151 7.71 7.93 -2.11
C LEU A 151 7.12 9.26 -1.64
N VAL A 152 7.19 9.54 -0.34
CA VAL A 152 6.65 10.77 0.23
C VAL A 152 7.75 11.82 0.29
N PRO A 153 7.59 13.00 -0.32
CA PRO A 153 8.53 14.10 -0.16
C PRO A 153 8.60 14.57 1.31
N ALA A 154 9.80 14.80 1.83
CA ALA A 154 10.01 15.23 3.21
C ALA A 154 9.19 16.48 3.62
N PRO A 155 8.98 17.51 2.76
CA PRO A 155 8.12 18.65 3.11
C PRO A 155 6.71 18.28 3.53
N ARG A 156 6.18 17.14 3.08
CA ARG A 156 4.85 16.65 3.49
C ARG A 156 4.76 16.33 4.99
N ALA A 157 5.91 16.14 5.64
CA ALA A 157 5.99 15.96 7.08
C ALA A 157 5.78 17.25 7.89
N HIS A 158 5.79 18.42 7.24
CA HIS A 158 5.64 19.68 7.96
C HIS A 158 4.29 19.77 8.67
N LEU A 159 4.33 20.01 9.99
CA LEU A 159 3.19 20.04 10.90
C LEU A 159 2.37 18.74 10.97
N ALA A 160 2.95 17.63 10.49
CA ALA A 160 2.34 16.31 10.55
C ALA A 160 2.79 15.52 11.79
N GLU A 161 2.00 14.50 12.14
CA GLU A 161 2.35 13.49 13.12
C GLU A 161 2.80 12.20 12.42
N ILE A 162 3.98 11.71 12.80
CA ILE A 162 4.56 10.50 12.21
C ILE A 162 4.73 9.45 13.29
N THR A 163 4.29 8.23 13.02
CA THR A 163 4.59 7.06 13.85
C THR A 163 5.41 6.07 13.03
N THR A 164 6.59 5.75 13.52
CA THR A 164 7.47 4.72 12.95
C THR A 164 7.36 3.43 13.75
N ILE A 165 8.05 2.38 13.31
CA ILE A 165 8.07 1.08 14.01
C ILE A 165 8.58 1.22 15.45
N GLU A 166 9.51 2.13 15.70
CA GLU A 166 10.03 2.41 17.04
C GLU A 166 8.97 3.03 17.96
N GLY A 167 8.02 3.76 17.39
CA GLY A 167 6.93 4.39 18.16
C GLY A 167 5.74 3.46 18.42
N MET A 168 5.75 2.24 17.91
CA MET A 168 4.71 1.25 18.18
C MET A 168 4.90 0.52 19.52
N SER A 169 6.12 0.48 20.03
CA SER A 169 6.45 -0.07 21.34
C SER A 169 6.59 1.03 22.39
N THR A 170 6.44 0.66 23.65
CA THR A 170 6.83 1.48 24.79
C THR A 170 8.23 1.08 25.25
N GLU A 171 8.84 1.83 26.18
CA GLU A 171 10.13 1.45 26.76
C GLU A 171 10.08 0.09 27.49
N GLU A 172 8.90 -0.32 27.98
CA GLU A 172 8.73 -1.52 28.80
C GLU A 172 8.10 -2.70 28.04
N THR A 173 7.34 -2.43 26.96
CA THR A 173 6.56 -3.47 26.26
C THR A 173 6.62 -3.30 24.75
N LEU A 174 6.83 -4.40 24.06
CA LEU A 174 6.69 -4.47 22.62
C LEU A 174 5.21 -4.47 22.21
N HIS A 175 4.93 -4.00 21.03
CA HIS A 175 3.62 -4.18 20.44
C HIS A 175 3.38 -5.68 20.15
N PRO A 176 2.17 -6.25 20.37
CA PRO A 176 1.90 -7.69 20.17
C PRO A 176 2.39 -8.25 18.83
N VAL A 177 2.28 -7.45 17.75
CA VAL A 177 2.82 -7.84 16.43
C VAL A 177 4.34 -7.97 16.47
N GLN A 178 5.06 -7.11 17.19
CA GLN A 178 6.53 -7.20 17.30
C GLN A 178 6.94 -8.41 18.15
N GLU A 179 6.20 -8.73 19.22
CA GLU A 179 6.44 -9.90 20.04
C GLU A 179 6.38 -11.19 19.22
N THR A 180 5.36 -11.31 18.36
CA THR A 180 5.15 -12.51 17.51
C THR A 180 6.30 -12.80 16.55
N PHE A 181 7.13 -11.79 16.22
CA PHE A 181 8.31 -11.98 15.37
C PHE A 181 9.56 -12.45 16.14
N ILE A 182 9.51 -12.44 17.47
CA ILE A 182 10.65 -12.82 18.33
C ILE A 182 10.48 -14.25 18.84
N GLU A 183 9.25 -14.77 18.93
CA GLU A 183 8.92 -16.15 19.28
C GLU A 183 9.24 -17.12 18.13
#